data_f5858c952f37ccba2792304bc66d3c84
#
_entry.id   f5858c952f37ccba2792304bc66d3c84
#
_cell.length_a   1.000
_cell.length_b   1.000
_cell.length_c   1.000
_cell.angle_alpha   90.00
_cell.angle_beta   90.00
_cell.angle_gamma   90.00
#
_symmetry.space_group_name_H-M   'P 1'
#
loop_
_entity.id
_entity.type
_entity.pdbx_description
1 polymer ?
#
loop_
_entity_poly.entity_id
_entity_poly.type
_entity_poly.pdbx_seq_one_letter_code
_entity_poly.pdbx_strand_id
1 'polypeptide(L)'
;MFLERVIVNGFRSYATETEMDFNPGIGIVIGNNGVGKSNIMDAITWAFGENDLERLRCYGTGDLFFSGSKDYPPAEVVSVALILSEGTGKDDPRFRMERRMSRSGDGAYLGDGKPLNRQDYLDRLKNLGLADALKTLVRQEQLNDWLRLDPVQRLEEAVSFLGDGSAKIDMGSFIAEWNQGFRQYFTTLLPEGDCRLFLCRHNGADGLEVEIFFPDKGARKSKLISGGERTVTSLAAKLALFDRFQSPIYLLDEVEPALDYMNHKRMQDLLKGLAARKQLIMITHLRSTIELANTLHGVRSRRDGTSFMKFYFVMDKRLLRLYKCC
;
A
#
# COMPACT_ATOMS: atom_id res chain seq x y z
N MET A 1 -0.14 6.42 -15.88
CA MET A 1 -1.40 6.17 -15.13
C MET A 1 -1.17 6.47 -13.66
N PHE A 2 -2.08 7.20 -13.00
CA PHE A 2 -2.09 7.43 -11.55
C PHE A 2 -3.53 7.51 -11.04
N LEU A 3 -3.74 7.34 -9.74
CA LEU A 3 -5.01 7.53 -9.08
C LEU A 3 -5.19 9.03 -8.80
N GLU A 4 -6.11 9.67 -9.54
CA GLU A 4 -6.40 11.11 -9.42
C GLU A 4 -7.37 11.38 -8.28
N ARG A 5 -8.40 10.51 -8.10
CA ARG A 5 -9.41 10.68 -7.05
C ARG A 5 -9.94 9.36 -6.54
N VAL A 6 -10.23 9.32 -5.26
CA VAL A 6 -10.99 8.27 -4.60
C VAL A 6 -12.30 8.88 -4.07
N ILE A 7 -13.42 8.23 -4.36
CA ILE A 7 -14.74 8.61 -3.85
C ILE A 7 -15.28 7.43 -3.05
N VAL A 8 -15.54 7.65 -1.77
CA VAL A 8 -15.99 6.62 -0.82
C VAL A 8 -17.34 7.01 -0.25
N ASN A 9 -18.31 6.11 -0.25
CA ASN A 9 -19.61 6.35 0.35
C ASN A 9 -20.14 5.09 1.04
N GLY A 10 -20.63 5.24 2.27
CA GLY A 10 -21.19 4.14 3.06
C GLY A 10 -20.16 3.07 3.47
N PHE A 11 -18.87 3.35 3.35
CA PHE A 11 -17.80 2.38 3.59
C PHE A 11 -17.24 2.53 5.01
N ARG A 12 -17.42 1.51 5.85
CA ARG A 12 -16.91 1.46 7.24
C ARG A 12 -17.26 2.71 8.06
N SER A 13 -16.27 3.56 8.36
CA SER A 13 -16.47 4.79 9.13
C SER A 13 -16.92 6.00 8.29
N TYR A 14 -16.98 5.87 6.97
CA TYR A 14 -17.40 6.92 6.04
C TYR A 14 -18.90 6.80 5.75
N ALA A 15 -19.73 7.50 6.52
CA ALA A 15 -21.19 7.48 6.38
C ALA A 15 -21.70 8.20 5.13
N THR A 16 -21.01 9.26 4.71
CA THR A 16 -21.37 10.10 3.58
C THR A 16 -20.27 10.10 2.54
N GLU A 17 -20.64 10.49 1.31
CA GLU A 17 -19.66 10.62 0.23
C GLU A 17 -18.49 11.51 0.64
N THR A 18 -17.30 10.97 0.46
CA THR A 18 -16.02 11.60 0.79
C THR A 18 -15.08 11.43 -0.40
N GLU A 19 -14.61 12.56 -0.92
CA GLU A 19 -13.67 12.60 -2.03
C GLU A 19 -12.26 12.94 -1.56
N MET A 20 -11.27 12.32 -2.18
CA MET A 20 -9.85 12.57 -1.95
C MET A 20 -9.12 12.68 -3.28
N ASP A 21 -8.55 13.85 -3.56
CA ASP A 21 -7.80 14.13 -4.78
C ASP A 21 -6.30 13.90 -4.58
N PHE A 22 -5.68 13.16 -5.48
CA PHE A 22 -4.26 12.89 -5.46
C PHE A 22 -3.57 13.41 -6.72
N ASN A 23 -2.32 13.83 -6.58
CA ASN A 23 -1.44 14.16 -7.69
C ASN A 23 -0.38 13.04 -7.86
N PRO A 24 0.31 12.98 -9.01
CA PRO A 24 1.51 12.15 -9.14
C PRO A 24 2.54 12.47 -8.05
N GLY A 25 3.33 11.49 -7.67
CA GLY A 25 4.30 11.57 -6.59
C GLY A 25 3.77 11.02 -5.28
N ILE A 26 3.87 11.77 -4.17
CA ILE A 26 3.52 11.29 -2.83
C ILE A 26 2.23 11.95 -2.35
N GLY A 27 1.16 11.16 -2.25
CA GLY A 27 -0.08 11.52 -1.55
C GLY A 27 -0.06 11.00 -0.13
N ILE A 28 -0.28 11.86 0.86
CA ILE A 28 -0.24 11.47 2.27
C ILE A 28 -1.58 11.72 2.95
N VAL A 29 -2.03 10.71 3.70
CA VAL A 29 -3.22 10.77 4.55
C VAL A 29 -2.77 10.79 6.01
N ILE A 30 -3.15 11.85 6.75
CA ILE A 30 -2.84 12.01 8.18
C ILE A 30 -4.11 12.13 9.02
N GLY A 31 -3.97 11.87 10.31
CA GLY A 31 -5.03 11.99 11.30
C GLY A 31 -4.70 11.19 12.55
N ASN A 32 -5.43 11.35 13.62
CA ASN A 32 -5.26 10.59 14.85
C ASN A 32 -5.53 9.08 14.62
N ASN A 33 -5.11 8.24 15.56
CA ASN A 33 -5.44 6.81 15.49
C ASN A 33 -6.96 6.60 15.62
N GLY A 34 -7.48 5.63 14.86
CA GLY A 34 -8.91 5.27 14.88
C GLY A 34 -9.84 6.22 14.08
N VAL A 35 -9.33 7.27 13.42
CA VAL A 35 -10.20 8.20 12.64
C VAL A 35 -10.56 7.70 11.25
N GLY A 36 -10.16 6.49 10.84
CA GLY A 36 -10.53 5.91 9.56
C GLY A 36 -9.50 6.07 8.43
N LYS A 37 -8.25 6.45 8.71
CA LYS A 37 -7.19 6.55 7.68
C LYS A 37 -7.02 5.24 6.90
N SER A 38 -6.79 4.13 7.59
CA SER A 38 -6.58 2.82 6.97
C SER A 38 -7.83 2.30 6.25
N ASN A 39 -9.03 2.81 6.59
CA ASN A 39 -10.26 2.49 5.85
C ASN A 39 -10.22 3.02 4.41
N ILE A 40 -9.44 4.09 4.13
CA ILE A 40 -9.21 4.56 2.76
C ILE A 40 -8.37 3.56 1.97
N MET A 41 -7.31 3.00 2.59
CA MET A 41 -6.51 1.96 1.92
C MET A 41 -7.36 0.72 1.63
N ASP A 42 -8.22 0.31 2.58
CA ASP A 42 -9.14 -0.80 2.36
C ASP A 42 -10.16 -0.49 1.25
N ALA A 43 -10.67 0.74 1.19
CA ALA A 43 -11.60 1.17 0.14
C ALA A 43 -10.93 1.10 -1.25
N ILE A 44 -9.71 1.64 -1.39
CA ILE A 44 -8.94 1.57 -2.63
C ILE A 44 -8.69 0.11 -3.02
N THR A 45 -8.25 -0.71 -2.07
CA THR A 45 -7.96 -2.13 -2.28
C THR A 45 -9.22 -2.90 -2.70
N TRP A 46 -10.35 -2.65 -2.03
CA TRP A 46 -11.62 -3.24 -2.37
C TRP A 46 -12.07 -2.86 -3.79
N ALA A 47 -11.92 -1.60 -4.17
CA ALA A 47 -12.24 -1.13 -5.53
C ALA A 47 -11.28 -1.69 -6.59
N PHE A 48 -10.03 -2.01 -6.26
CA PHE A 48 -9.15 -2.77 -7.17
C PHE A 48 -9.53 -4.25 -7.32
N GLY A 49 -10.56 -4.71 -6.62
CA GLY A 49 -11.13 -6.06 -6.82
C GLY A 49 -10.76 -7.07 -5.73
N GLU A 50 -10.16 -6.64 -4.61
CA GLU A 50 -9.91 -7.52 -3.48
C GLU A 50 -11.22 -8.09 -2.91
N ASN A 51 -11.26 -9.41 -2.72
CA ASN A 51 -12.40 -10.12 -2.16
C ASN A 51 -12.04 -10.89 -0.88
N ASP A 52 -10.77 -11.00 -0.58
CA ASP A 52 -10.31 -11.64 0.64
C ASP A 52 -10.64 -10.74 1.83
N LEU A 53 -11.57 -11.22 2.68
CA LEU A 53 -12.03 -10.49 3.85
C LEU A 53 -10.93 -10.28 4.89
N GLU A 54 -10.01 -11.22 5.04
CA GLU A 54 -8.87 -11.09 5.94
C GLU A 54 -7.92 -9.98 5.49
N ARG A 55 -7.61 -9.94 4.18
CA ARG A 55 -6.83 -8.85 3.58
C ARG A 55 -7.52 -7.49 3.69
N LEU A 56 -8.84 -7.46 3.67
CA LEU A 56 -9.66 -6.29 3.91
C LEU A 56 -9.89 -6.03 5.41
N ARG A 57 -9.34 -6.83 6.33
CA ARG A 57 -9.53 -6.72 7.78
C ARG A 57 -11.01 -6.78 8.19
N CYS A 58 -11.76 -7.70 7.57
CA CYS A 58 -13.17 -7.94 7.82
C CYS A 58 -13.39 -9.35 8.34
N TYR A 59 -14.30 -9.52 9.28
CA TYR A 59 -14.82 -10.84 9.68
C TYR A 59 -15.95 -11.32 8.75
N GLY A 60 -16.66 -10.38 8.13
CA GLY A 60 -17.72 -10.64 7.19
C GLY A 60 -17.94 -9.47 6.24
N THR A 61 -18.72 -9.69 5.17
CA THR A 61 -19.03 -8.63 4.18
C THR A 61 -19.77 -7.44 4.80
N GLY A 62 -20.49 -7.67 5.91
CA GLY A 62 -21.16 -6.62 6.68
C GLY A 62 -20.20 -5.55 7.21
N ASP A 63 -18.93 -5.89 7.45
CA ASP A 63 -17.91 -4.98 7.99
C ASP A 63 -17.44 -3.94 6.95
N LEU A 64 -17.76 -4.13 5.68
CA LEU A 64 -17.50 -3.14 4.63
C LEU A 64 -18.45 -1.95 4.73
N PHE A 65 -19.65 -2.15 5.30
CA PHE A 65 -20.69 -1.14 5.38
C PHE A 65 -20.52 -0.26 6.62
N PHE A 66 -20.87 1.00 6.47
CA PHE A 66 -21.08 1.86 7.62
C PHE A 66 -22.23 1.30 8.48
N SER A 67 -21.96 1.02 9.75
CA SER A 67 -22.88 0.34 10.66
C SER A 67 -23.91 1.26 11.29
N GLY A 68 -23.85 2.55 11.00
CA GLY A 68 -24.69 3.57 11.62
C GLY A 68 -24.01 4.29 12.78
N SER A 69 -24.49 5.48 13.09
CA SER A 69 -24.09 6.29 14.23
C SER A 69 -25.32 6.99 14.81
N LYS A 70 -25.10 7.88 15.80
CA LYS A 70 -26.17 8.71 16.33
C LYS A 70 -26.80 9.63 15.27
N ASP A 71 -25.98 10.13 14.34
CA ASP A 71 -26.36 11.18 13.39
C ASP A 71 -26.65 10.64 11.98
N TYR A 72 -26.24 9.40 11.68
CA TYR A 72 -26.40 8.77 10.36
C TYR A 72 -26.91 7.33 10.49
N PRO A 73 -27.91 6.93 9.68
CA PRO A 73 -28.38 5.55 9.66
C PRO A 73 -27.30 4.62 9.08
N PRO A 74 -27.38 3.30 9.32
CA PRO A 74 -26.56 2.32 8.63
C PRO A 74 -26.66 2.46 7.11
N ALA A 75 -25.54 2.27 6.41
CA ALA A 75 -25.54 2.31 4.95
C ALA A 75 -26.18 1.04 4.37
N GLU A 76 -27.14 1.19 3.46
CA GLU A 76 -27.73 0.09 2.69
C GLU A 76 -26.88 -0.31 1.49
N VAL A 77 -26.09 0.65 0.97
CA VAL A 77 -25.18 0.46 -0.15
C VAL A 77 -23.81 1.02 0.21
N VAL A 78 -22.79 0.27 -0.09
CA VAL A 78 -21.41 0.73 -0.08
C VAL A 78 -20.94 0.95 -1.50
N SER A 79 -20.26 2.07 -1.76
CA SER A 79 -19.63 2.34 -3.05
C SER A 79 -18.26 2.96 -2.90
N VAL A 80 -17.33 2.54 -3.77
CA VAL A 80 -16.01 3.14 -3.92
C VAL A 80 -15.73 3.31 -5.40
N ALA A 81 -15.42 4.54 -5.80
CA ALA A 81 -15.00 4.86 -7.16
C ALA A 81 -13.55 5.38 -7.17
N LEU A 82 -12.78 4.91 -8.12
CA LEU A 82 -11.42 5.33 -8.43
C LEU A 82 -11.46 6.09 -9.76
N ILE A 83 -10.98 7.34 -9.77
CA ILE A 83 -10.72 8.09 -10.98
C ILE A 83 -9.24 7.96 -11.29
N LEU A 84 -8.93 7.31 -12.39
CA LEU A 84 -7.59 7.04 -12.88
C LEU A 84 -7.29 7.99 -14.03
N SER A 85 -6.08 8.57 -14.08
CA SER A 85 -5.69 9.51 -15.12
C SER A 85 -4.35 9.15 -15.75
N GLU A 86 -4.19 9.39 -17.04
CA GLU A 86 -2.93 9.19 -17.77
C GLU A 86 -1.95 10.35 -17.56
N GLY A 87 -2.46 11.54 -17.27
CA GLY A 87 -1.66 12.75 -17.05
C GLY A 87 -2.37 13.77 -16.19
N THR A 88 -1.71 14.91 -15.96
CA THR A 88 -2.22 16.01 -15.12
C THR A 88 -2.88 17.12 -15.94
N GLY A 89 -2.92 17.00 -17.26
CA GLY A 89 -3.56 17.93 -18.17
C GLY A 89 -5.10 17.83 -18.08
N LYS A 90 -5.76 18.95 -18.39
CA LYS A 90 -7.22 19.00 -18.35
C LYS A 90 -7.89 18.04 -19.36
N ASP A 91 -7.23 17.83 -20.50
CA ASP A 91 -7.72 17.01 -21.61
C ASP A 91 -7.18 15.56 -21.59
N ASP A 92 -6.36 15.22 -20.57
CA ASP A 92 -5.83 13.86 -20.45
C ASP A 92 -6.95 12.87 -20.16
N PRO A 93 -6.86 11.63 -20.71
CA PRO A 93 -7.86 10.60 -20.49
C PRO A 93 -8.06 10.26 -19.03
N ARG A 94 -9.31 10.17 -18.61
CA ARG A 94 -9.73 9.75 -17.27
C ARG A 94 -10.65 8.55 -17.37
N PHE A 95 -10.47 7.62 -16.43
CA PHE A 95 -11.24 6.39 -16.36
C PHE A 95 -11.84 6.26 -14.98
N ARG A 96 -13.16 6.08 -14.91
CA ARG A 96 -13.87 5.83 -13.64
C ARG A 96 -14.08 4.33 -13.48
N MET A 97 -13.48 3.76 -12.47
CA MET A 97 -13.68 2.37 -12.03
C MET A 97 -14.40 2.39 -10.69
N GLU A 98 -15.59 1.74 -10.63
CA GLU A 98 -16.40 1.80 -9.42
C GLU A 98 -16.91 0.42 -9.03
N ARG A 99 -16.85 0.14 -7.73
CA ARG A 99 -17.43 -1.06 -7.13
C ARG A 99 -18.50 -0.66 -6.14
N ARG A 100 -19.65 -1.34 -6.21
CA ARG A 100 -20.79 -1.18 -5.30
C ARG A 100 -21.20 -2.52 -4.74
N MET A 101 -21.78 -2.52 -3.55
CA MET A 101 -22.44 -3.68 -2.95
C MET A 101 -23.60 -3.22 -2.08
N SER A 102 -24.73 -3.94 -2.14
CA SER A 102 -25.86 -3.76 -1.25
C SER A 102 -25.76 -4.70 -0.04
N ARG A 103 -26.47 -4.40 1.04
CA ARG A 103 -26.55 -5.31 2.20
C ARG A 103 -27.22 -6.64 1.88
N SER A 104 -28.05 -6.72 0.82
CA SER A 104 -28.62 -7.97 0.32
C SER A 104 -27.57 -8.89 -0.33
N GLY A 105 -26.33 -8.38 -0.55
CA GLY A 105 -25.23 -9.15 -1.17
C GLY A 105 -25.10 -8.90 -2.68
N ASP A 106 -25.96 -8.08 -3.28
CA ASP A 106 -25.87 -7.75 -4.70
C ASP A 106 -24.67 -6.85 -4.95
N GLY A 107 -23.69 -7.35 -5.70
CA GLY A 107 -22.49 -6.63 -6.09
C GLY A 107 -22.58 -6.09 -7.52
N ALA A 108 -22.06 -4.89 -7.76
CA ALA A 108 -21.96 -4.28 -9.08
C ALA A 108 -20.55 -3.72 -9.31
N TYR A 109 -20.07 -3.90 -10.53
CA TYR A 109 -18.84 -3.30 -11.05
C TYR A 109 -19.19 -2.37 -12.19
N LEU A 110 -18.63 -1.17 -12.22
CA LEU A 110 -18.91 -0.18 -13.27
C LEU A 110 -17.58 0.37 -13.82
N GLY A 111 -17.55 0.56 -15.14
CA GLY A 111 -16.48 1.27 -15.86
C GLY A 111 -17.08 2.45 -16.61
N ASP A 112 -16.68 3.68 -16.29
CA ASP A 112 -17.24 4.93 -16.83
C ASP A 112 -18.77 4.98 -16.75
N GLY A 113 -19.32 4.53 -15.62
CA GLY A 113 -20.75 4.49 -15.34
C GLY A 113 -21.52 3.33 -16.00
N LYS A 114 -20.86 2.48 -16.82
CA LYS A 114 -21.48 1.33 -17.47
C LYS A 114 -21.27 0.07 -16.63
N PRO A 115 -22.32 -0.76 -16.43
CA PRO A 115 -22.16 -2.03 -15.74
C PRO A 115 -21.19 -2.97 -16.45
N LEU A 116 -20.36 -3.64 -15.67
CA LEU A 116 -19.41 -4.66 -16.12
C LEU A 116 -19.62 -5.92 -15.28
N ASN A 117 -19.31 -7.10 -15.84
CA ASN A 117 -19.08 -8.26 -14.99
C ASN A 117 -17.71 -8.14 -14.30
N ARG A 118 -17.47 -8.98 -13.30
CA ARG A 118 -16.21 -8.94 -12.52
C ARG A 118 -14.97 -9.13 -13.40
N GLN A 119 -15.02 -10.07 -14.36
CA GLN A 119 -13.88 -10.35 -15.22
C GLN A 119 -13.54 -9.15 -16.11
N ASP A 120 -14.53 -8.58 -16.79
CA ASP A 120 -14.34 -7.39 -17.64
C ASP A 120 -13.81 -6.20 -16.84
N TYR A 121 -14.25 -6.05 -15.58
CA TYR A 121 -13.74 -5.02 -14.67
C TYR A 121 -12.25 -5.22 -14.37
N LEU A 122 -11.84 -6.44 -14.03
CA LEU A 122 -10.44 -6.77 -13.75
C LEU A 122 -9.56 -6.66 -15.00
N ASP A 123 -10.06 -7.11 -16.16
CA ASP A 123 -9.36 -6.98 -17.44
C ASP A 123 -9.18 -5.51 -17.83
N ARG A 124 -10.16 -4.66 -17.52
CA ARG A 124 -10.03 -3.22 -17.72
C ARG A 124 -8.97 -2.61 -16.82
N LEU A 125 -8.92 -2.94 -15.53
CA LEU A 125 -7.84 -2.53 -14.62
C LEU A 125 -6.47 -3.00 -15.14
N LYS A 126 -6.39 -4.23 -15.63
CA LYS A 126 -5.17 -4.77 -16.23
C LYS A 126 -4.73 -3.96 -17.46
N ASN A 127 -5.65 -3.62 -18.35
CA ASN A 127 -5.36 -2.81 -19.55
C ASN A 127 -4.92 -1.38 -19.19
N LEU A 128 -5.33 -0.86 -18.03
CA LEU A 128 -4.88 0.40 -17.46
C LEU A 128 -3.52 0.29 -16.72
N GLY A 129 -2.86 -0.88 -16.78
CA GLY A 129 -1.58 -1.13 -16.13
C GLY A 129 -1.67 -1.34 -14.62
N LEU A 130 -2.85 -1.72 -14.11
CA LEU A 130 -3.14 -1.91 -12.67
C LEU A 130 -3.35 -3.37 -12.29
N ALA A 131 -2.90 -4.32 -13.13
CA ALA A 131 -3.04 -5.76 -12.87
C ALA A 131 -2.50 -6.19 -11.51
N ASP A 132 -1.41 -5.57 -11.07
CA ASP A 132 -0.71 -5.91 -9.84
C ASP A 132 -0.92 -4.86 -8.72
N ALA A 133 -1.90 -3.96 -8.84
CA ALA A 133 -2.13 -2.91 -7.83
C ALA A 133 -2.40 -3.46 -6.43
N LEU A 134 -3.09 -4.61 -6.33
CA LEU A 134 -3.34 -5.31 -5.07
C LEU A 134 -2.08 -5.88 -4.42
N LYS A 135 -1.06 -6.18 -5.22
CA LYS A 135 0.21 -6.76 -4.75
C LYS A 135 1.16 -5.69 -4.20
N THR A 136 0.89 -4.40 -4.45
CA THR A 136 1.74 -3.27 -4.05
C THR A 136 1.20 -2.51 -2.84
N LEU A 137 0.39 -3.18 -2.02
CA LEU A 137 -0.03 -2.72 -0.69
C LEU A 137 0.90 -3.28 0.37
N VAL A 138 1.41 -2.41 1.23
CA VAL A 138 2.15 -2.80 2.46
C VAL A 138 1.50 -2.16 3.66
N ARG A 139 1.26 -2.95 4.70
CA ARG A 139 0.83 -2.51 6.03
C ARG A 139 1.91 -2.80 7.05
N GLN A 140 1.99 -1.98 8.09
CA GLN A 140 2.98 -2.13 9.18
C GLN A 140 2.95 -3.55 9.80
N GLU A 141 1.77 -4.08 10.05
CA GLU A 141 1.58 -5.42 10.61
C GLU A 141 2.25 -6.50 9.75
N GLN A 142 2.01 -6.45 8.43
CA GLN A 142 2.57 -7.39 7.46
C GLN A 142 4.10 -7.32 7.36
N LEU A 143 4.69 -6.13 7.60
CA LEU A 143 6.15 -6.00 7.62
C LEU A 143 6.75 -6.74 8.80
N ASN A 144 6.15 -6.61 9.98
CA ASN A 144 6.67 -7.24 11.18
C ASN A 144 6.51 -8.76 11.16
N ASP A 145 5.46 -9.26 10.55
CA ASP A 145 5.12 -10.68 10.60
C ASP A 145 5.85 -11.50 9.54
N TRP A 146 6.15 -10.94 8.36
CA TRP A 146 6.81 -11.67 7.27
C TRP A 146 8.12 -12.36 7.68
N LEU A 147 9.00 -11.68 8.43
CA LEU A 147 10.24 -12.27 8.93
C LEU A 147 10.04 -13.21 10.13
N ARG A 148 8.85 -13.21 10.76
CA ARG A 148 8.49 -14.15 11.82
C ARG A 148 7.98 -15.49 11.28
N LEU A 149 7.48 -15.50 10.05
CA LEU A 149 7.08 -16.73 9.38
C LEU A 149 8.24 -17.74 9.39
N ASP A 150 7.94 -19.01 9.42
CA ASP A 150 8.96 -20.01 9.15
C ASP A 150 9.37 -19.97 7.65
N PRO A 151 10.52 -20.56 7.30
CA PRO A 151 11.04 -20.49 5.93
C PRO A 151 10.07 -21.05 4.87
N VAL A 152 9.27 -22.06 5.19
CA VAL A 152 8.31 -22.68 4.25
C VAL A 152 7.16 -21.70 4.01
N GLN A 153 6.53 -21.21 5.07
CA GLN A 153 5.45 -20.22 4.98
C GLN A 153 5.90 -18.95 4.25
N ARG A 154 7.14 -18.52 4.48
CA ARG A 154 7.71 -17.34 3.82
C ARG A 154 7.87 -17.55 2.31
N LEU A 155 8.26 -18.76 1.89
CA LEU A 155 8.32 -19.14 0.48
C LEU A 155 6.91 -19.20 -0.13
N GLU A 156 5.96 -19.81 0.56
CA GLU A 156 4.56 -19.86 0.12
C GLU A 156 3.96 -18.48 -0.08
N GLU A 157 4.16 -17.57 0.88
CA GLU A 157 3.73 -16.16 0.74
C GLU A 157 4.40 -15.50 -0.47
N ALA A 158 5.72 -15.67 -0.65
CA ALA A 158 6.44 -15.11 -1.79
C ALA A 158 5.91 -15.65 -3.12
N VAL A 159 5.62 -16.94 -3.21
CA VAL A 159 5.05 -17.60 -4.40
C VAL A 159 3.64 -17.09 -4.67
N SER A 160 2.83 -16.85 -3.65
CA SER A 160 1.46 -16.35 -3.81
C SER A 160 1.41 -15.00 -4.55
N PHE A 161 2.43 -14.18 -4.42
CA PHE A 161 2.56 -12.92 -5.18
C PHE A 161 2.79 -13.14 -6.69
N LEU A 162 3.30 -14.30 -7.09
CA LEU A 162 3.56 -14.61 -8.51
C LEU A 162 2.28 -14.98 -9.28
N GLY A 163 1.22 -15.40 -8.56
CA GLY A 163 -0.06 -15.78 -9.14
C GLY A 163 -0.03 -17.14 -9.89
N ASP A 164 -1.05 -17.41 -10.69
CA ASP A 164 -1.23 -18.71 -11.38
C ASP A 164 -0.13 -19.06 -12.41
N GLY A 165 0.75 -18.12 -12.73
CA GLY A 165 1.93 -18.33 -13.57
C GLY A 165 3.13 -18.99 -12.88
N SER A 166 3.06 -19.23 -11.57
CA SER A 166 4.19 -19.70 -10.74
C SER A 166 4.75 -21.06 -11.16
N ALA A 167 3.93 -21.94 -11.74
CA ALA A 167 4.36 -23.26 -12.21
C ALA A 167 5.40 -23.27 -13.34
N LYS A 168 5.65 -22.11 -13.99
CA LYS A 168 6.63 -21.95 -15.09
C LYS A 168 7.83 -21.10 -14.70
N ILE A 169 7.89 -20.60 -13.45
CA ILE A 169 8.96 -19.71 -13.01
C ILE A 169 10.11 -20.56 -12.46
N ASP A 170 11.31 -20.36 -13.01
CA ASP A 170 12.52 -20.87 -12.37
C ASP A 170 12.73 -20.14 -11.04
N MET A 171 12.46 -20.84 -9.94
CA MET A 171 12.53 -20.33 -8.59
C MET A 171 13.94 -19.82 -8.24
N GLY A 172 14.99 -20.45 -8.77
CA GLY A 172 16.39 -20.02 -8.57
C GLY A 172 16.62 -18.65 -9.17
N SER A 173 16.25 -18.44 -10.43
CA SER A 173 16.36 -17.15 -11.11
C SER A 173 15.49 -16.08 -10.45
N PHE A 174 14.26 -16.43 -10.05
CA PHE A 174 13.39 -15.51 -9.32
C PHE A 174 14.01 -14.99 -8.03
N ILE A 175 14.52 -15.90 -7.19
CA ILE A 175 15.17 -15.53 -5.92
C ILE A 175 16.44 -14.72 -6.17
N ALA A 176 17.23 -15.06 -7.20
CA ALA A 176 18.45 -14.31 -7.53
C ALA A 176 18.16 -12.86 -7.91
N GLU A 177 17.15 -12.63 -8.76
CA GLU A 177 16.74 -11.28 -9.16
C GLU A 177 16.12 -10.51 -7.98
N TRP A 178 15.27 -11.16 -7.19
CA TRP A 178 14.70 -10.55 -5.98
C TRP A 178 15.79 -10.16 -4.99
N ASN A 179 16.76 -11.04 -4.79
CA ASN A 179 17.90 -10.80 -3.90
C ASN A 179 18.75 -9.59 -4.32
N GLN A 180 18.91 -9.37 -5.63
CA GLN A 180 19.61 -8.19 -6.14
C GLN A 180 18.88 -6.88 -5.75
N GLY A 181 17.59 -6.79 -5.99
CA GLY A 181 16.76 -5.64 -5.60
C GLY A 181 16.70 -5.48 -4.08
N PHE A 182 16.54 -6.58 -3.35
CA PHE A 182 16.51 -6.57 -1.90
C PHE A 182 17.79 -5.99 -1.31
N ARG A 183 18.97 -6.42 -1.80
CA ARG A 183 20.27 -5.92 -1.37
C ARG A 183 20.39 -4.41 -1.65
N GLN A 184 19.93 -3.95 -2.81
CA GLN A 184 19.94 -2.54 -3.18
C GLN A 184 19.11 -1.68 -2.21
N TYR A 185 17.87 -2.07 -1.92
CA TYR A 185 17.00 -1.33 -0.99
C TYR A 185 17.53 -1.41 0.45
N PHE A 186 17.99 -2.58 0.87
CA PHE A 186 18.53 -2.77 2.21
C PHE A 186 19.76 -1.88 2.47
N THR A 187 20.75 -1.92 1.57
CA THR A 187 21.97 -1.12 1.72
C THR A 187 21.74 0.38 1.54
N THR A 188 20.68 0.78 0.84
CA THR A 188 20.24 2.19 0.82
C THR A 188 19.77 2.65 2.19
N LEU A 189 19.06 1.81 2.93
CA LEU A 189 18.53 2.12 4.26
C LEU A 189 19.55 1.87 5.38
N LEU A 190 20.34 0.81 5.28
CA LEU A 190 21.33 0.36 6.26
C LEU A 190 22.67 0.09 5.55
N PRO A 191 23.44 1.13 5.16
CA PRO A 191 24.63 0.97 4.32
C PRO A 191 25.80 0.27 5.00
N GLU A 192 25.80 0.20 6.33
CA GLU A 192 26.79 -0.57 7.10
C GLU A 192 26.51 -2.08 7.11
N GLY A 193 25.33 -2.49 6.65
CA GLY A 193 24.92 -3.89 6.60
C GLY A 193 24.87 -4.45 5.20
N ASP A 194 24.70 -5.75 5.12
CA ASP A 194 24.40 -6.49 3.89
C ASP A 194 23.28 -7.50 4.17
N CYS A 195 22.65 -8.02 3.12
CA CYS A 195 21.55 -8.96 3.26
C CYS A 195 21.50 -9.94 2.11
N ARG A 196 20.84 -11.08 2.33
CA ARG A 196 20.55 -12.06 1.28
C ARG A 196 19.28 -12.84 1.54
N LEU A 197 18.63 -13.22 0.43
CA LEU A 197 17.56 -14.22 0.36
C LEU A 197 18.16 -15.49 -0.24
N PHE A 198 17.83 -16.64 0.31
CA PHE A 198 18.26 -17.92 -0.26
C PHE A 198 17.29 -19.06 0.05
N LEU A 199 17.20 -20.00 -0.88
CA LEU A 199 16.43 -21.22 -0.68
C LEU A 199 17.15 -22.12 0.35
N CYS A 200 16.38 -22.71 1.23
CA CYS A 200 16.89 -23.64 2.25
C CYS A 200 15.94 -24.84 2.40
N ARG A 201 16.43 -25.92 3.01
CA ARG A 201 15.56 -27.00 3.46
C ARG A 201 15.17 -26.78 4.92
N HIS A 202 13.87 -26.79 5.19
CA HIS A 202 13.31 -26.65 6.52
C HIS A 202 12.26 -27.74 6.75
N ASN A 203 12.48 -28.60 7.75
CA ASN A 203 11.57 -29.75 8.07
C ASN A 203 11.25 -30.63 6.85
N GLY A 204 12.21 -30.82 5.94
CA GLY A 204 12.05 -31.67 4.74
C GLY A 204 11.40 -30.99 3.54
N ALA A 205 10.92 -29.74 3.67
CA ALA A 205 10.36 -28.91 2.61
C ALA A 205 11.31 -27.79 2.16
N ASP A 206 11.10 -27.26 0.96
CA ASP A 206 11.80 -26.07 0.50
C ASP A 206 11.26 -24.84 1.22
N GLY A 207 12.14 -23.93 1.60
CA GLY A 207 11.81 -22.70 2.29
C GLY A 207 12.68 -21.55 1.82
N LEU A 208 12.28 -20.33 2.17
CA LEU A 208 13.00 -19.08 1.91
C LEU A 208 13.56 -18.53 3.21
N GLU A 209 14.89 -18.44 3.31
CA GLU A 209 15.55 -17.83 4.46
C GLU A 209 16.05 -16.43 4.12
N VAL A 210 16.04 -15.57 5.14
CA VAL A 210 16.57 -14.19 5.10
C VAL A 210 17.73 -14.12 6.08
N GLU A 211 18.85 -13.61 5.62
CA GLU A 211 20.02 -13.36 6.46
C GLU A 211 20.47 -11.91 6.26
N ILE A 212 20.79 -11.25 7.36
CA ILE A 212 21.43 -9.94 7.36
C ILE A 212 22.80 -10.05 8.02
N PHE A 213 23.72 -9.20 7.60
CA PHE A 213 25.07 -9.15 8.11
C PHE A 213 25.44 -7.72 8.49
N PHE A 214 25.99 -7.55 9.68
CA PHE A 214 26.64 -6.31 10.12
C PHE A 214 28.08 -6.61 10.58
N PRO A 215 29.07 -5.75 10.27
CA PRO A 215 30.46 -5.99 10.62
C PRO A 215 30.69 -6.21 12.12
N ASP A 216 29.96 -5.50 12.97
CA ASP A 216 30.03 -5.55 14.44
C ASP A 216 29.23 -6.68 15.09
N LYS A 217 28.22 -7.22 14.37
CA LYS A 217 27.24 -8.17 14.91
C LYS A 217 27.25 -9.53 14.23
N GLY A 218 27.96 -9.65 13.10
CA GLY A 218 28.00 -10.86 12.28
C GLY A 218 26.71 -11.17 11.55
N ALA A 219 26.60 -12.40 11.03
CA ALA A 219 25.43 -12.87 10.30
C ALA A 219 24.27 -13.24 11.24
N ARG A 220 23.07 -12.81 10.91
CA ARG A 220 21.83 -13.10 11.66
C ARG A 220 20.72 -13.52 10.72
N LYS A 221 20.12 -14.67 10.99
CA LYS A 221 18.92 -15.14 10.31
C LYS A 221 17.68 -14.45 10.85
N SER A 222 16.57 -14.51 10.08
CA SER A 222 15.30 -13.84 10.31
C SER A 222 14.82 -13.80 11.77
N LYS A 223 14.97 -14.91 12.51
CA LYS A 223 14.55 -15.03 13.92
C LYS A 223 15.37 -14.20 14.91
N LEU A 224 16.62 -13.85 14.55
CA LEU A 224 17.58 -13.17 15.42
C LEU A 224 17.72 -11.66 15.13
N ILE A 225 16.91 -11.15 14.20
CA ILE A 225 16.92 -9.75 13.78
C ILE A 225 16.15 -8.91 14.81
N SER A 226 16.71 -7.76 15.19
CA SER A 226 16.03 -6.80 16.10
C SER A 226 14.77 -6.19 15.48
N GLY A 227 13.88 -5.61 16.30
CA GLY A 227 12.61 -5.07 15.83
C GLY A 227 12.75 -4.02 14.72
N GLY A 228 13.59 -3.01 14.90
CA GLY A 228 13.83 -1.97 13.90
C GLY A 228 14.49 -2.50 12.63
N GLU A 229 15.55 -3.30 12.78
CA GLU A 229 16.24 -3.97 11.66
C GLU A 229 15.24 -4.86 10.88
N ARG A 230 14.32 -5.55 11.58
CA ARG A 230 13.30 -6.41 10.97
C ARG A 230 12.37 -5.64 10.06
N THR A 231 11.84 -4.50 10.51
CA THR A 231 10.93 -3.68 9.70
C THR A 231 11.63 -3.16 8.45
N VAL A 232 12.86 -2.67 8.57
CA VAL A 232 13.68 -2.24 7.41
C VAL A 232 13.94 -3.39 6.45
N THR A 233 14.32 -4.55 6.97
CA THR A 233 14.61 -5.75 6.17
C THR A 233 13.37 -6.20 5.40
N SER A 234 12.22 -6.27 6.06
CA SER A 234 10.95 -6.64 5.42
C SER A 234 10.51 -5.63 4.38
N LEU A 235 10.64 -4.33 4.67
CA LEU A 235 10.29 -3.27 3.73
C LEU A 235 11.18 -3.35 2.49
N ALA A 236 12.49 -3.48 2.65
CA ALA A 236 13.44 -3.60 1.55
C ALA A 236 13.12 -4.83 0.66
N ALA A 237 12.81 -5.97 1.27
CA ALA A 237 12.44 -7.18 0.53
C ALA A 237 11.12 -7.00 -0.24
N LYS A 238 10.09 -6.39 0.38
CA LYS A 238 8.80 -6.12 -0.28
C LYS A 238 8.94 -5.10 -1.40
N LEU A 239 9.66 -4.01 -1.23
CA LEU A 239 9.90 -3.03 -2.30
C LEU A 239 10.64 -3.65 -3.50
N ALA A 240 11.64 -4.50 -3.25
CA ALA A 240 12.34 -5.23 -4.29
C ALA A 240 11.40 -6.19 -5.05
N LEU A 241 10.45 -6.82 -4.35
CA LEU A 241 9.42 -7.64 -4.98
C LEU A 241 8.46 -6.80 -5.81
N PHE A 242 8.09 -5.60 -5.33
CA PHE A 242 7.18 -4.68 -6.03
C PHE A 242 7.74 -4.15 -7.35
N ASP A 243 9.06 -3.99 -7.45
CA ASP A 243 9.70 -3.57 -8.72
C ASP A 243 9.45 -4.56 -9.87
N ARG A 244 9.09 -5.82 -9.55
CA ARG A 244 8.71 -6.84 -10.52
C ARG A 244 7.26 -6.72 -11.00
N PHE A 245 6.43 -5.97 -10.28
CA PHE A 245 5.01 -5.84 -10.59
C PHE A 245 4.74 -4.64 -11.49
N GLN A 246 3.82 -4.86 -12.42
CA GLN A 246 3.29 -3.79 -13.27
C GLN A 246 2.21 -3.01 -12.50
N SER A 247 2.64 -2.18 -11.56
CA SER A 247 1.77 -1.25 -10.87
C SER A 247 2.39 0.14 -10.85
N PRO A 248 1.67 1.17 -11.30
CA PRO A 248 2.13 2.55 -11.18
C PRO A 248 1.87 3.14 -9.79
N ILE A 249 1.16 2.44 -8.91
CA ILE A 249 0.68 2.93 -7.61
C ILE A 249 1.16 1.98 -6.51
N TYR A 250 1.77 2.54 -5.46
CA TYR A 250 2.11 1.81 -4.22
C TYR A 250 1.29 2.37 -3.06
N LEU A 251 0.69 1.48 -2.28
CA LEU A 251 -0.10 1.80 -1.09
C LEU A 251 0.72 1.44 0.16
N LEU A 252 1.05 2.41 0.99
CA LEU A 252 1.94 2.24 2.14
C LEU A 252 1.25 2.72 3.43
N ASP A 253 0.84 1.80 4.28
CA ASP A 253 0.12 2.09 5.52
C ASP A 253 1.05 1.93 6.73
N GLU A 254 1.52 3.06 7.28
CA GLU A 254 2.39 3.17 8.46
C GLU A 254 3.66 2.29 8.36
N VAL A 255 4.30 2.32 7.19
CA VAL A 255 5.45 1.44 6.89
C VAL A 255 6.79 1.94 7.43
N GLU A 256 6.84 3.14 7.98
CA GLU A 256 8.06 3.70 8.53
C GLU A 256 8.42 3.01 9.84
N PRO A 257 9.54 2.31 9.86
CA PRO A 257 10.04 1.69 11.08
C PRO A 257 10.43 2.76 12.11
N ALA A 258 10.52 2.36 13.39
CA ALA A 258 11.19 3.16 14.41
C ALA A 258 12.69 3.25 14.08
N LEU A 259 13.04 4.17 13.19
CA LEU A 259 14.39 4.43 12.71
C LEU A 259 15.03 5.58 13.52
N ASP A 260 16.34 5.58 13.62
CA ASP A 260 17.09 6.76 14.06
C ASP A 260 17.04 7.88 13.00
N TYR A 261 17.52 9.07 13.36
CA TYR A 261 17.48 10.26 12.50
C TYR A 261 18.14 10.05 11.14
N MET A 262 19.28 9.35 11.08
CA MET A 262 20.02 9.13 9.83
C MET A 262 19.28 8.18 8.91
N ASN A 263 18.72 7.13 9.45
CA ASN A 263 17.92 6.15 8.69
C ASN A 263 16.59 6.75 8.22
N HIS A 264 16.00 7.69 8.98
CA HIS A 264 14.85 8.47 8.50
C HIS A 264 15.18 9.28 7.24
N LYS A 265 16.35 9.94 7.20
CA LYS A 265 16.75 10.70 6.01
C LYS A 265 16.94 9.79 4.78
N ARG A 266 17.57 8.63 4.96
CA ARG A 266 17.72 7.62 3.89
C ARG A 266 16.37 7.10 3.40
N MET A 267 15.43 6.86 4.31
CA MET A 267 14.06 6.49 3.97
C MET A 267 13.38 7.58 3.13
N GLN A 268 13.52 8.84 3.51
CA GLN A 268 12.96 9.94 2.72
C GLN A 268 13.54 9.99 1.30
N ASP A 269 14.85 9.78 1.15
CA ASP A 269 15.49 9.80 -0.16
C ASP A 269 15.07 8.58 -1.00
N LEU A 270 14.88 7.43 -0.37
CA LEU A 270 14.28 6.24 -1.00
C LEU A 270 12.86 6.53 -1.49
N LEU A 271 11.99 7.08 -0.63
CA LEU A 271 10.61 7.42 -1.00
C LEU A 271 10.54 8.45 -2.14
N LYS A 272 11.43 9.45 -2.17
CA LYS A 272 11.54 10.40 -3.29
C LYS A 272 11.97 9.70 -4.58
N GLY A 273 12.93 8.78 -4.51
CA GLY A 273 13.39 7.99 -5.65
C GLY A 273 12.28 7.10 -6.22
N LEU A 274 11.48 6.47 -5.36
CA LEU A 274 10.29 5.70 -5.76
C LEU A 274 9.23 6.62 -6.37
N ALA A 275 8.96 7.76 -5.75
CA ALA A 275 7.93 8.71 -6.19
C ALA A 275 8.23 9.36 -7.55
N ALA A 276 9.48 9.34 -8.00
CA ALA A 276 9.85 9.79 -9.34
C ALA A 276 9.34 8.84 -10.45
N ARG A 277 9.04 7.58 -10.11
CA ARG A 277 8.64 6.53 -11.05
C ARG A 277 7.23 5.99 -10.80
N LYS A 278 6.74 6.10 -9.57
CA LYS A 278 5.49 5.52 -9.09
C LYS A 278 4.72 6.56 -8.30
N GLN A 279 3.41 6.47 -8.25
CA GLN A 279 2.61 7.21 -7.27
C GLN A 279 2.64 6.45 -5.95
N LEU A 280 2.97 7.14 -4.86
CA LEU A 280 2.89 6.61 -3.50
C LEU A 280 1.68 7.21 -2.80
N ILE A 281 0.78 6.38 -2.31
CA ILE A 281 -0.30 6.79 -1.41
C ILE A 281 0.03 6.23 -0.04
N MET A 282 0.24 7.12 0.93
CA MET A 282 0.80 6.76 2.22
C MET A 282 -0.07 7.23 3.38
N ILE A 283 -0.14 6.42 4.42
CA ILE A 283 -0.58 6.85 5.75
C ILE A 283 0.67 6.93 6.61
N THR A 284 0.86 8.05 7.29
CA THR A 284 2.00 8.26 8.19
C THR A 284 1.68 9.21 9.32
N HIS A 285 2.41 9.08 10.41
CA HIS A 285 2.45 10.01 11.54
C HIS A 285 3.77 10.78 11.61
N LEU A 286 4.76 10.42 10.78
CA LEU A 286 6.08 11.01 10.83
C LEU A 286 6.11 12.37 10.10
N ARG A 287 6.40 13.43 10.86
CA ARG A 287 6.49 14.79 10.33
C ARG A 287 7.47 14.89 9.16
N SER A 288 8.59 14.22 9.26
CA SER A 288 9.64 14.21 8.23
C SER A 288 9.15 13.61 6.90
N THR A 289 8.27 12.62 6.93
CA THR A 289 7.65 12.05 5.73
C THR A 289 6.53 12.94 5.21
N ILE A 290 5.75 13.57 6.10
CA ILE A 290 4.68 14.51 5.71
C ILE A 290 5.25 15.67 4.85
N GLU A 291 6.47 16.11 5.12
CA GLU A 291 7.16 17.16 4.35
C GLU A 291 7.46 16.75 2.88
N LEU A 292 7.39 15.45 2.56
CA LEU A 292 7.59 14.96 1.19
C LEU A 292 6.33 15.02 0.33
N ALA A 293 5.17 15.22 0.93
CA ALA A 293 3.88 15.16 0.25
C ALA A 293 3.82 16.07 -0.98
N ASN A 294 3.21 15.58 -2.04
CA ASN A 294 2.68 16.39 -3.15
C ASN A 294 1.23 16.78 -2.84
N THR A 295 0.48 15.86 -2.21
CA THR A 295 -0.86 16.09 -1.70
C THR A 295 -0.97 15.63 -0.26
N LEU A 296 -1.65 16.40 0.58
CA LEU A 296 -1.83 16.11 1.99
C LEU A 296 -3.31 16.14 2.35
N HIS A 297 -3.80 15.05 2.92
CA HIS A 297 -5.18 14.89 3.35
C HIS A 297 -5.26 14.73 4.86
N GLY A 298 -6.05 15.55 5.52
CA GLY A 298 -6.32 15.45 6.94
C GLY A 298 -7.66 14.79 7.22
N VAL A 299 -7.67 13.59 7.78
CA VAL A 299 -8.87 12.85 8.19
C VAL A 299 -9.14 13.08 9.67
N ARG A 300 -10.41 13.28 10.02
CA ARG A 300 -10.89 13.36 11.39
C ARG A 300 -12.17 12.55 11.58
N SER A 301 -12.44 12.24 12.85
CA SER A 301 -13.70 11.67 13.29
C SER A 301 -14.59 12.79 13.86
N ARG A 302 -15.90 12.74 13.55
CA ARG A 302 -16.93 13.52 14.23
C ARG A 302 -17.19 12.94 15.62
N ARG A 303 -18.01 13.64 16.44
CA ARG A 303 -18.37 13.18 17.77
C ARG A 303 -19.14 11.86 17.79
N ASP A 304 -19.80 11.55 16.71
CA ASP A 304 -20.58 10.30 16.51
C ASP A 304 -19.73 9.14 15.97
N GLY A 305 -18.41 9.34 15.80
CA GLY A 305 -17.48 8.33 15.29
C GLY A 305 -17.33 8.28 13.77
N THR A 306 -18.12 9.07 13.00
CA THR A 306 -18.02 9.08 11.55
C THR A 306 -16.76 9.80 11.07
N SER A 307 -16.11 9.24 10.04
CA SER A 307 -14.92 9.82 9.40
C SER A 307 -15.29 10.88 8.38
N PHE A 308 -14.47 11.91 8.26
CA PHE A 308 -14.60 12.93 7.23
C PHE A 308 -13.25 13.56 6.87
N MET A 309 -13.16 14.09 5.65
CA MET A 309 -12.03 14.91 5.23
C MET A 309 -12.10 16.29 5.88
N LYS A 310 -11.08 16.64 6.67
CA LYS A 310 -11.02 17.95 7.33
C LYS A 310 -10.37 19.01 6.45
N PHE A 311 -9.30 18.63 5.76
CA PHE A 311 -8.55 19.51 4.88
C PHE A 311 -7.84 18.73 3.79
N TYR A 312 -7.56 19.43 2.70
CA TYR A 312 -6.77 18.98 1.57
C TYR A 312 -5.81 20.08 1.16
N PHE A 313 -4.55 19.76 0.95
CA PHE A 313 -3.54 20.67 0.45
C PHE A 313 -2.75 20.05 -0.69
N VAL A 314 -2.56 20.82 -1.75
CA VAL A 314 -1.51 20.58 -2.75
C VAL A 314 -0.27 21.32 -2.28
N MET A 315 0.80 20.57 -2.05
CA MET A 315 2.05 21.14 -1.54
C MET A 315 2.85 21.75 -2.71
N ASP A 316 2.86 23.08 -2.82
CA ASP A 316 3.75 23.75 -3.77
C ASP A 316 5.17 23.79 -3.19
N LYS A 317 6.03 22.91 -3.72
CA LYS A 317 7.44 22.83 -3.31
C LYS A 317 8.24 24.11 -3.57
N ARG A 318 7.73 25.05 -4.40
CA ARG A 318 8.37 26.36 -4.63
C ARG A 318 8.17 27.26 -3.42
N LEU A 319 7.00 27.22 -2.77
CA LEU A 319 6.72 27.99 -1.55
C LEU A 319 7.52 27.47 -0.35
N LEU A 320 7.72 26.16 -0.23
CA LEU A 320 8.52 25.57 0.86
C LEU A 320 10.01 25.97 0.82
N ARG A 321 10.56 26.30 -0.36
CA ARG A 321 11.94 26.81 -0.48
C ARG A 321 12.09 28.24 0.07
N LEU A 322 11.04 29.04 0.05
CA LEU A 322 11.06 30.42 0.57
C LEU A 322 11.05 30.45 2.10
N TYR A 323 10.46 29.45 2.77
CA TYR A 323 10.42 29.38 4.24
C TYR A 323 11.67 28.74 4.88
N LYS A 324 12.58 28.16 4.09
CA LYS A 324 13.87 27.62 4.61
C LYS A 324 14.99 28.66 4.65
N CYS A 325 14.74 29.88 4.23
CA CYS A 325 15.69 30.99 4.22
C CYS A 325 15.40 32.08 5.29
N CYS A 326 14.54 31.80 6.26
CA CYS A 326 14.29 32.65 7.44
C CYS A 326 14.72 31.94 8.71
#